data_bfd578e27480cb2fe546c713283e126e
#
_entry.id   bfd578e27480cb2fe546c713283e126e
#
_cell.length_a   1.000
_cell.length_b   1.000
_cell.length_c   1.000
_cell.angle_alpha   90.00
_cell.angle_beta   90.00
_cell.angle_gamma   90.00
#
_symmetry.space_group_name_H-M   'P 1'
#
loop_
_entity.id
_entity.type
_entity.pdbx_description
1 polymer ?
#
loop_
_entity_poly.entity_id
_entity_poly.type
_entity_poly.pdbx_seq_one_letter_code
_entity_poly.pdbx_strand_id
1 'polypeptide(L)'
;MSVLFDEDPDVARALELEDKRQRECIVLIASENYASKAVLEPGASVISNKYAEGYPGRRYYGGCEYSDVVESLAIERVKELFGAQHANVQPHSGAQANMAAYFAVLEPGDTVLGMQLDHGGHLTHGASVNFSGKVYNFIPYGLDKDTETINYDEVERLAKEHKPKLIVAGCSAYPRVLDFVRFKEIADSVDALLMVDMAHIAGLI
;
A
#
# COMPACT_ATOMS: atom_id res chain seq x y z
N MET A 1 29.91 -15.98 -14.74
CA MET A 1 28.95 -15.30 -15.60
C MET A 1 27.56 -15.72 -15.13
N SER A 2 26.58 -14.88 -15.27
CA SER A 2 25.18 -15.23 -14.91
C SER A 2 24.62 -16.18 -15.96
N VAL A 3 23.89 -17.22 -15.57
CA VAL A 3 23.19 -18.15 -16.49
C VAL A 3 22.31 -17.37 -17.49
N LEU A 4 21.72 -16.28 -17.04
CA LEU A 4 20.89 -15.41 -17.89
C LEU A 4 21.69 -14.84 -19.10
N PHE A 5 22.98 -14.60 -18.94
CA PHE A 5 23.80 -14.06 -20.03
C PHE A 5 23.99 -15.07 -21.17
N ASP A 6 23.97 -16.35 -20.83
CA ASP A 6 24.11 -17.43 -21.82
C ASP A 6 22.78 -17.75 -22.51
N GLU A 7 21.65 -17.57 -21.79
CA GLU A 7 20.31 -17.89 -22.27
C GLU A 7 19.62 -16.71 -22.97
N ASP A 8 19.73 -15.49 -22.41
CA ASP A 8 19.11 -14.27 -22.93
C ASP A 8 20.03 -13.06 -22.69
N PRO A 9 20.98 -12.84 -23.60
CA PRO A 9 21.96 -11.74 -23.47
C PRO A 9 21.32 -10.35 -23.53
N ASP A 10 20.17 -10.19 -24.19
CA ASP A 10 19.50 -8.88 -24.31
C ASP A 10 18.89 -8.48 -22.98
N VAL A 11 18.20 -9.40 -22.30
CA VAL A 11 17.67 -9.16 -20.94
C VAL A 11 18.81 -9.00 -19.95
N ALA A 12 19.85 -9.84 -20.00
CA ALA A 12 21.02 -9.70 -19.13
C ALA A 12 21.66 -8.32 -19.25
N ARG A 13 21.81 -7.82 -20.49
CA ARG A 13 22.34 -6.49 -20.76
C ARG A 13 21.45 -5.38 -20.22
N ALA A 14 20.13 -5.50 -20.35
CA ALA A 14 19.20 -4.53 -19.82
C ALA A 14 19.29 -4.44 -18.29
N LEU A 15 19.41 -5.57 -17.59
CA LEU A 15 19.58 -5.61 -16.13
C LEU A 15 20.92 -5.00 -15.67
N GLU A 16 22.01 -5.22 -16.40
CA GLU A 16 23.28 -4.54 -16.11
C GLU A 16 23.20 -3.02 -16.27
N LEU A 17 22.52 -2.56 -17.32
CA LEU A 17 22.32 -1.12 -17.57
C LEU A 17 21.42 -0.50 -16.49
N GLU A 18 20.40 -1.21 -16.02
CA GLU A 18 19.54 -0.75 -14.92
C GLU A 18 20.30 -0.72 -13.59
N ASP A 19 21.11 -1.74 -13.26
CA ASP A 19 21.97 -1.70 -12.06
C ASP A 19 22.93 -0.49 -12.12
N LYS A 20 23.53 -0.22 -13.28
CA LYS A 20 24.36 0.96 -13.50
C LYS A 20 23.56 2.25 -13.29
N ARG A 21 22.37 2.36 -13.91
CA ARG A 21 21.52 3.55 -13.77
C ARG A 21 21.19 3.81 -12.30
N GLN A 22 20.81 2.80 -11.53
CA GLN A 22 20.49 2.95 -10.12
C GLN A 22 21.67 3.43 -9.27
N ARG A 23 22.90 3.09 -9.65
CA ARG A 23 24.12 3.57 -8.95
C ARG A 23 24.54 4.97 -9.33
N GLU A 24 24.26 5.39 -10.56
CA GLU A 24 24.75 6.65 -11.13
C GLU A 24 23.72 7.77 -11.11
N CYS A 25 22.43 7.46 -10.89
CA CYS A 25 21.34 8.44 -10.90
C CYS A 25 20.72 8.63 -9.52
N ILE A 26 20.34 9.87 -9.23
CA ILE A 26 19.52 10.18 -8.06
C ILE A 26 18.06 9.94 -8.41
N VAL A 27 17.38 9.10 -7.61
CA VAL A 27 15.95 8.83 -7.76
C VAL A 27 15.17 9.80 -6.89
N LEU A 28 14.23 10.52 -7.52
CA LEU A 28 13.33 11.47 -6.84
C LEU A 28 11.86 10.98 -6.83
N ILE A 29 11.64 9.70 -7.12
CA ILE A 29 10.32 9.08 -7.05
C ILE A 29 10.12 8.56 -5.63
N ALA A 30 9.19 9.18 -4.89
CA ALA A 30 8.99 8.93 -3.46
C ALA A 30 8.62 7.47 -3.13
N SER A 31 8.01 6.74 -4.08
CA SER A 31 7.61 5.33 -3.91
C SER A 31 8.71 4.32 -4.20
N GLU A 32 9.85 4.72 -4.76
CA GLU A 32 10.96 3.80 -5.02
C GLU A 32 11.79 3.54 -3.77
N ASN A 33 12.19 2.28 -3.58
CA ASN A 33 13.05 1.83 -2.51
C ASN A 33 14.02 0.77 -3.01
N TYR A 34 15.29 0.87 -2.61
CA TYR A 34 16.32 -0.09 -2.98
C TYR A 34 16.22 -1.34 -2.11
N ALA A 35 15.82 -2.46 -2.71
CA ALA A 35 15.76 -3.74 -2.04
C ALA A 35 17.17 -4.30 -1.79
N SER A 36 17.40 -4.81 -0.58
CA SER A 36 18.64 -5.53 -0.28
C SER A 36 18.71 -6.87 -1.02
N LYS A 37 19.92 -7.41 -1.19
CA LYS A 37 20.11 -8.74 -1.79
C LYS A 37 19.30 -9.82 -1.06
N ALA A 38 19.24 -9.77 0.26
CA ALA A 38 18.49 -10.71 1.08
C ALA A 38 16.97 -10.64 0.83
N VAL A 39 16.43 -9.47 0.44
CA VAL A 39 15.02 -9.32 0.05
C VAL A 39 14.77 -9.85 -1.37
N LEU A 40 15.72 -9.68 -2.28
CA LEU A 40 15.58 -10.13 -3.67
C LEU A 40 15.75 -11.65 -3.82
N GLU A 41 16.60 -12.28 -3.00
CA GLU A 41 16.94 -13.69 -3.11
C GLU A 41 15.75 -14.66 -3.01
N PRO A 42 14.79 -14.51 -2.07
CA PRO A 42 13.61 -15.37 -2.02
C PRO A 42 12.76 -15.28 -3.27
N GLY A 43 12.61 -14.10 -3.87
CA GLY A 43 11.85 -13.90 -5.11
C GLY A 43 12.45 -14.64 -6.32
N ALA A 44 13.76 -14.81 -6.33
CA ALA A 44 14.50 -15.55 -7.37
C ALA A 44 14.73 -17.03 -7.02
N SER A 45 14.09 -17.55 -5.98
CA SER A 45 14.27 -18.92 -5.51
C SER A 45 13.22 -19.88 -6.09
N VAL A 46 13.39 -21.16 -5.78
CA VAL A 46 12.47 -22.24 -6.20
C VAL A 46 11.05 -22.10 -5.64
N ILE A 47 10.84 -21.26 -4.63
CA ILE A 47 9.51 -20.99 -4.08
C ILE A 47 8.58 -20.36 -5.13
N SER A 48 9.15 -19.67 -6.12
CA SER A 48 8.43 -19.09 -7.26
C SER A 48 7.73 -20.14 -8.15
N ASN A 49 8.14 -21.39 -8.05
CA ASN A 49 7.52 -22.50 -8.80
C ASN A 49 6.24 -23.02 -8.14
N LYS A 50 5.96 -22.61 -6.88
CA LYS A 50 4.92 -23.21 -6.08
C LYS A 50 3.62 -22.41 -6.10
N TYR A 51 2.54 -23.07 -6.48
CA TYR A 51 1.19 -22.60 -6.21
C TYR A 51 0.82 -22.83 -4.75
N ALA A 52 0.41 -21.75 -4.04
CA ALA A 52 0.08 -21.78 -2.62
C ALA A 52 -1.23 -21.03 -2.32
N GLU A 53 -2.25 -21.23 -3.14
CA GLU A 53 -3.57 -20.63 -2.96
C GLU A 53 -4.16 -21.02 -1.60
N GLY A 54 -4.84 -20.07 -0.97
CA GLY A 54 -5.33 -20.19 0.40
C GLY A 54 -4.38 -19.51 1.39
N TYR A 55 -4.39 -19.97 2.64
CA TYR A 55 -3.60 -19.42 3.74
C TYR A 55 -2.81 -20.51 4.45
N PRO A 56 -1.79 -20.18 5.25
CA PRO A 56 -1.06 -21.18 6.03
C PRO A 56 -1.99 -22.14 6.79
N GLY A 57 -1.77 -23.44 6.61
CA GLY A 57 -2.62 -24.50 7.17
C GLY A 57 -4.00 -24.69 6.52
N ARG A 58 -4.35 -23.87 5.52
CA ARG A 58 -5.62 -23.91 4.78
C ARG A 58 -5.39 -23.72 3.28
N ARG A 59 -4.54 -24.55 2.71
CA ARG A 59 -4.20 -24.52 1.28
C ARG A 59 -5.14 -25.41 0.48
N TYR A 60 -5.33 -25.04 -0.78
CA TYR A 60 -6.11 -25.86 -1.73
C TYR A 60 -5.30 -27.01 -2.31
N TYR A 61 -3.94 -26.97 -2.18
CA TYR A 61 -3.01 -27.95 -2.75
C TYR A 61 -2.02 -28.45 -1.69
N GLY A 62 -1.50 -29.67 -1.92
CA GLY A 62 -0.38 -30.21 -1.14
C GLY A 62 0.96 -29.58 -1.50
N GLY A 63 1.99 -29.90 -0.71
CA GLY A 63 3.36 -29.44 -0.93
C GLY A 63 3.60 -27.97 -0.56
N CYS A 64 2.77 -27.40 0.31
CA CYS A 64 2.86 -25.99 0.72
C CYS A 64 3.57 -25.80 2.07
N GLU A 65 4.18 -26.82 2.63
CA GLU A 65 4.77 -26.82 3.97
C GLU A 65 5.77 -25.68 4.16
N TYR A 66 6.63 -25.46 3.18
CA TYR A 66 7.65 -24.41 3.23
C TYR A 66 7.10 -23.04 2.85
N SER A 67 6.09 -22.97 2.00
CA SER A 67 5.35 -21.72 1.75
C SER A 67 4.62 -21.26 3.02
N ASP A 68 4.03 -22.19 3.76
CA ASP A 68 3.38 -21.92 5.05
C ASP A 68 4.38 -21.35 6.06
N VAL A 69 5.59 -21.90 6.13
CA VAL A 69 6.65 -21.40 7.02
C VAL A 69 7.02 -19.96 6.66
N VAL A 70 7.28 -19.67 5.38
CA VAL A 70 7.67 -18.33 4.94
C VAL A 70 6.57 -17.31 5.20
N GLU A 71 5.32 -17.64 4.82
CA GLU A 71 4.18 -16.74 5.01
C GLU A 71 3.87 -16.51 6.49
N SER A 72 3.90 -17.56 7.32
CA SER A 72 3.69 -17.43 8.76
C SER A 72 4.74 -16.57 9.43
N LEU A 73 6.03 -16.74 9.07
CA LEU A 73 7.11 -15.89 9.57
C LEU A 73 6.90 -14.42 9.17
N ALA A 74 6.46 -14.16 7.94
CA ALA A 74 6.17 -12.80 7.49
C ALA A 74 5.02 -12.18 8.29
N ILE A 75 3.92 -12.92 8.49
CA ILE A 75 2.76 -12.49 9.29
C ILE A 75 3.18 -12.15 10.73
N GLU A 76 3.88 -13.05 11.40
CA GLU A 76 4.27 -12.83 12.81
C GLU A 76 5.24 -11.66 12.96
N ARG A 77 6.21 -11.52 12.06
CA ARG A 77 7.17 -10.41 12.09
C ARG A 77 6.52 -9.05 11.81
N VAL A 78 5.57 -8.97 10.88
CA VAL A 78 4.81 -7.74 10.63
C VAL A 78 3.95 -7.38 11.84
N LYS A 79 3.28 -8.37 12.46
CA LYS A 79 2.51 -8.15 13.69
C LYS A 79 3.38 -7.64 14.83
N GLU A 80 4.55 -8.24 15.03
CA GLU A 80 5.52 -7.79 16.06
C GLU A 80 6.03 -6.38 15.77
N LEU A 81 6.42 -6.11 14.51
CA LEU A 81 6.99 -4.82 14.10
C LEU A 81 6.03 -3.65 14.32
N PHE A 82 4.75 -3.84 14.00
CA PHE A 82 3.73 -2.77 14.06
C PHE A 82 2.77 -2.90 15.26
N GLY A 83 2.97 -3.86 16.17
CA GLY A 83 2.06 -4.11 17.27
C GLY A 83 0.65 -4.52 16.81
N ALA A 84 0.51 -5.09 15.60
CA ALA A 84 -0.76 -5.40 14.99
C ALA A 84 -1.35 -6.72 15.51
N GLN A 85 -2.67 -6.77 15.68
CA GLN A 85 -3.37 -7.99 16.06
C GLN A 85 -3.45 -9.00 14.91
N HIS A 86 -3.60 -8.51 13.67
CA HIS A 86 -3.73 -9.31 12.46
C HIS A 86 -2.87 -8.72 11.35
N ALA A 87 -2.40 -9.57 10.44
CA ALA A 87 -1.68 -9.15 9.24
C ALA A 87 -2.03 -10.06 8.06
N ASN A 88 -2.07 -9.50 6.88
CA ASN A 88 -2.13 -10.22 5.61
C ASN A 88 -0.95 -9.75 4.76
N VAL A 89 -0.10 -10.68 4.35
CA VAL A 89 1.13 -10.40 3.61
C VAL A 89 1.07 -10.87 2.15
N GLN A 90 -0.12 -11.26 1.67
CA GLN A 90 -0.28 -11.80 0.31
C GLN A 90 -0.38 -10.74 -0.80
N PRO A 91 -0.86 -9.50 -0.58
CA PRO A 91 -0.94 -8.52 -1.67
C PRO A 91 0.43 -8.30 -2.32
N HIS A 92 0.46 -8.32 -3.66
CA HIS A 92 1.70 -8.13 -4.43
C HIS A 92 2.09 -6.65 -4.58
N SER A 93 1.20 -5.73 -4.20
CA SER A 93 1.42 -4.28 -4.31
C SER A 93 0.56 -3.51 -3.30
N GLY A 94 0.92 -2.26 -3.02
CA GLY A 94 0.10 -1.35 -2.22
C GLY A 94 -1.29 -1.14 -2.81
N ALA A 95 -1.41 -1.07 -4.13
CA ALA A 95 -2.70 -0.96 -4.81
C ALA A 95 -3.60 -2.17 -4.56
N GLN A 96 -3.05 -3.40 -4.57
CA GLN A 96 -3.80 -4.60 -4.23
C GLN A 96 -4.13 -4.66 -2.74
N ALA A 97 -3.21 -4.23 -1.86
CA ALA A 97 -3.48 -4.14 -0.43
C ALA A 97 -4.64 -3.20 -0.12
N ASN A 98 -4.66 -2.01 -0.73
CA ASN A 98 -5.77 -1.06 -0.59
C ASN A 98 -7.08 -1.62 -1.17
N MET A 99 -7.02 -2.28 -2.32
CA MET A 99 -8.19 -2.97 -2.90
C MET A 99 -8.73 -4.02 -1.93
N ALA A 100 -7.89 -4.87 -1.37
CA ALA A 100 -8.29 -5.89 -0.42
C ALA A 100 -8.93 -5.29 0.84
N ALA A 101 -8.35 -4.20 1.37
CA ALA A 101 -8.90 -3.48 2.51
C ALA A 101 -10.29 -2.88 2.19
N TYR A 102 -10.46 -2.26 1.04
CA TYR A 102 -11.76 -1.71 0.61
C TYR A 102 -12.81 -2.82 0.45
N PHE A 103 -12.50 -3.90 -0.24
CA PHE A 103 -13.42 -5.02 -0.40
C PHE A 103 -13.81 -5.72 0.91
N ALA A 104 -12.97 -5.60 1.94
CA ALA A 104 -13.29 -6.18 3.25
C ALA A 104 -14.36 -5.38 4.02
N VAL A 105 -14.51 -4.07 3.75
CA VAL A 105 -15.34 -3.18 4.58
C VAL A 105 -16.34 -2.34 3.78
N LEU A 106 -16.26 -2.33 2.46
CA LEU A 106 -17.10 -1.50 1.58
C LEU A 106 -17.86 -2.33 0.56
N GLU A 107 -19.02 -1.83 0.16
CA GLU A 107 -19.76 -2.28 -1.01
C GLU A 107 -19.58 -1.28 -2.17
N PRO A 108 -19.71 -1.71 -3.44
CA PRO A 108 -19.67 -0.81 -4.58
C PRO A 108 -20.64 0.36 -4.44
N GLY A 109 -20.14 1.58 -4.65
CA GLY A 109 -20.92 2.82 -4.50
C GLY A 109 -20.87 3.44 -3.11
N ASP A 110 -20.29 2.77 -2.12
CA ASP A 110 -20.11 3.35 -0.79
C ASP A 110 -19.26 4.62 -0.83
N THR A 111 -19.58 5.56 0.05
CA THR A 111 -18.88 6.83 0.17
C THR A 111 -17.61 6.67 1.01
N VAL A 112 -16.51 7.21 0.50
CA VAL A 112 -15.19 7.22 1.12
C VAL A 112 -14.61 8.62 1.09
N LEU A 113 -13.96 9.09 2.15
CA LEU A 113 -13.13 10.27 2.11
C LEU A 113 -11.68 9.87 1.85
N GLY A 114 -11.00 10.56 0.93
CA GLY A 114 -9.59 10.34 0.62
C GLY A 114 -8.88 11.63 0.24
N MET A 115 -7.56 11.67 0.39
CA MET A 115 -6.79 12.86 0.01
C MET A 115 -6.79 13.05 -1.50
N GLN A 116 -7.03 14.28 -1.94
CA GLN A 116 -7.00 14.66 -3.35
C GLN A 116 -5.63 14.35 -3.98
N LEU A 117 -5.64 13.79 -5.19
CA LEU A 117 -4.42 13.40 -5.89
C LEU A 117 -3.42 14.54 -6.06
N ASP A 118 -3.91 15.70 -6.52
CA ASP A 118 -3.09 16.90 -6.78
C ASP A 118 -2.51 17.52 -5.50
N HIS A 119 -3.02 17.14 -4.34
CA HIS A 119 -2.55 17.59 -3.04
C HIS A 119 -1.65 16.55 -2.32
N GLY A 120 -1.25 15.51 -3.02
CA GLY A 120 -0.33 14.49 -2.52
C GLY A 120 -0.97 13.13 -2.18
N GLY A 121 -2.25 12.95 -2.48
CA GLY A 121 -2.93 11.66 -2.36
C GLY A 121 -2.36 10.59 -3.31
N HIS A 122 -2.79 9.35 -3.13
CA HIS A 122 -2.43 8.24 -4.01
C HIS A 122 -3.55 7.97 -5.04
N LEU A 123 -3.20 7.34 -6.17
CA LEU A 123 -4.19 6.92 -7.18
C LEU A 123 -5.33 6.08 -6.58
N THR A 124 -5.01 5.18 -5.64
CA THR A 124 -5.99 4.33 -4.97
C THR A 124 -6.83 5.05 -3.92
N HIS A 125 -6.64 6.35 -3.72
CA HIS A 125 -7.48 7.18 -2.85
C HIS A 125 -8.58 7.91 -3.63
N GLY A 126 -9.12 7.26 -4.68
CA GLY A 126 -10.31 7.74 -5.38
C GLY A 126 -10.04 8.44 -6.72
N ALA A 127 -8.83 8.36 -7.27
CA ALA A 127 -8.58 8.92 -8.60
C ALA A 127 -9.49 8.28 -9.65
N SER A 128 -10.10 9.08 -10.51
CA SER A 128 -11.11 8.65 -11.49
C SER A 128 -10.62 7.61 -12.50
N VAL A 129 -9.30 7.57 -12.73
CA VAL A 129 -8.65 6.59 -13.61
C VAL A 129 -8.35 5.27 -12.92
N ASN A 130 -8.41 5.23 -11.59
CA ASN A 130 -8.12 4.07 -10.75
C ASN A 130 -9.39 3.29 -10.43
N PHE A 131 -9.24 2.00 -10.06
CA PHE A 131 -10.37 1.16 -9.64
C PHE A 131 -11.17 1.82 -8.50
N SER A 132 -10.49 2.45 -7.54
CA SER A 132 -11.11 3.03 -6.35
C SER A 132 -12.13 4.12 -6.72
N GLY A 133 -11.78 5.04 -7.62
CA GLY A 133 -12.70 6.06 -8.10
C GLY A 133 -13.76 5.57 -9.08
N LYS A 134 -13.63 4.33 -9.60
CA LYS A 134 -14.63 3.71 -10.47
C LYS A 134 -15.64 2.86 -9.71
N VAL A 135 -15.25 2.28 -8.58
CA VAL A 135 -16.07 1.36 -7.78
C VAL A 135 -16.79 2.07 -6.65
N TYR A 136 -16.14 3.05 -6.02
CA TYR A 136 -16.63 3.75 -4.84
C TYR A 136 -16.85 5.24 -5.10
N ASN A 137 -17.68 5.86 -4.27
CA ASN A 137 -17.94 7.29 -4.30
C ASN A 137 -16.92 8.03 -3.41
N PHE A 138 -15.77 8.39 -3.98
CA PHE A 138 -14.75 9.13 -3.25
C PHE A 138 -15.03 10.62 -3.22
N ILE A 139 -15.05 11.18 -2.01
CA ILE A 139 -15.10 12.62 -1.75
C ILE A 139 -13.68 13.06 -1.38
N PRO A 140 -13.04 13.91 -2.17
CA PRO A 140 -11.69 14.34 -1.88
C PRO A 140 -11.65 15.40 -0.78
N TYR A 141 -10.70 15.25 0.16
CA TYR A 141 -10.27 16.34 1.02
C TYR A 141 -8.91 16.86 0.53
N GLY A 142 -8.67 18.15 0.76
CA GLY A 142 -7.48 18.82 0.24
C GLY A 142 -6.70 19.56 1.31
N LEU A 143 -5.76 20.41 0.82
CA LEU A 143 -4.96 21.29 1.63
C LEU A 143 -5.59 22.69 1.69
N ASP A 144 -5.39 23.36 2.80
CA ASP A 144 -5.61 24.78 2.92
C ASP A 144 -4.60 25.55 2.02
N LYS A 145 -5.09 26.55 1.29
CA LYS A 145 -4.30 27.24 0.27
C LYS A 145 -3.19 28.14 0.83
N ASP A 146 -3.41 28.64 2.05
CA ASP A 146 -2.49 29.61 2.65
C ASP A 146 -1.40 28.91 3.47
N THR A 147 -1.75 27.79 4.13
CA THR A 147 -0.85 27.05 5.01
C THR A 147 -0.20 25.84 4.34
N GLU A 148 -0.76 25.38 3.22
CA GLU A 148 -0.38 24.13 2.53
C GLU A 148 -0.41 22.91 3.45
N THR A 149 -1.31 22.93 4.44
CA THR A 149 -1.54 21.81 5.37
C THR A 149 -2.96 21.29 5.26
N ILE A 150 -3.19 20.06 5.74
CA ILE A 150 -4.54 19.49 5.80
C ILE A 150 -5.38 20.33 6.77
N ASN A 151 -6.52 20.82 6.28
CA ASN A 151 -7.53 21.48 7.10
C ASN A 151 -8.45 20.41 7.71
N TYR A 152 -8.19 20.03 8.95
CA TYR A 152 -8.97 18.99 9.65
C TYR A 152 -10.41 19.41 9.91
N ASP A 153 -10.72 20.69 10.06
CA ASP A 153 -12.10 21.18 10.22
C ASP A 153 -12.88 20.97 8.91
N GLU A 154 -12.23 21.15 7.77
CA GLU A 154 -12.82 20.84 6.47
C GLU A 154 -13.03 19.33 6.28
N VAL A 155 -12.07 18.50 6.71
CA VAL A 155 -12.24 17.02 6.71
C VAL A 155 -13.44 16.63 7.57
N GLU A 156 -13.58 17.22 8.75
CA GLU A 156 -14.71 16.97 9.65
C GLU A 156 -16.04 17.43 9.03
N ARG A 157 -16.05 18.60 8.39
CA ARG A 157 -17.23 19.12 7.68
C ARG A 157 -17.67 18.16 6.57
N LEU A 158 -16.73 17.73 5.74
CA LEU A 158 -17.01 16.76 4.67
C LEU A 158 -17.50 15.41 5.21
N ALA A 159 -16.90 14.94 6.31
CA ALA A 159 -17.32 13.70 6.95
C ALA A 159 -18.77 13.79 7.45
N LYS A 160 -19.14 14.89 8.10
CA LYS A 160 -20.52 15.13 8.58
C LYS A 160 -21.54 15.27 7.45
N GLU A 161 -21.16 15.93 6.36
CA GLU A 161 -22.01 16.14 5.18
C GLU A 161 -22.25 14.85 4.40
N HIS A 162 -21.16 14.10 4.10
CA HIS A 162 -21.22 12.96 3.21
C HIS A 162 -21.36 11.61 3.92
N LYS A 163 -21.15 11.56 5.24
CA LYS A 163 -21.24 10.35 6.08
C LYS A 163 -20.56 9.13 5.44
N PRO A 164 -19.25 9.21 5.20
CA PRO A 164 -18.52 8.12 4.56
C PRO A 164 -18.53 6.88 5.45
N LYS A 165 -18.44 5.69 4.85
CA LYS A 165 -18.16 4.46 5.59
C LYS A 165 -16.70 4.31 5.97
N LEU A 166 -15.80 4.96 5.21
CA LEU A 166 -14.36 4.88 5.41
C LEU A 166 -13.73 6.26 5.19
N ILE A 167 -12.79 6.62 6.05
CA ILE A 167 -11.87 7.73 5.84
C ILE A 167 -10.49 7.14 5.62
N VAL A 168 -9.85 7.50 4.50
CA VAL A 168 -8.48 7.10 4.16
C VAL A 168 -7.54 8.25 4.49
N ALA A 169 -6.68 8.04 5.47
CA ALA A 169 -5.57 8.93 5.81
C ALA A 169 -4.27 8.36 5.24
N GLY A 170 -3.41 9.22 4.72
CA GLY A 170 -2.16 8.81 4.10
C GLY A 170 -1.94 9.53 2.77
N CYS A 171 -0.70 9.53 2.34
CA CYS A 171 -0.30 10.31 1.18
C CYS A 171 0.97 9.74 0.53
N SER A 172 1.19 10.10 -0.74
CA SER A 172 2.40 9.78 -1.48
C SER A 172 3.39 10.95 -1.53
N ALA A 173 2.89 12.19 -1.56
CA ALA A 173 3.71 13.37 -1.81
C ALA A 173 3.41 14.56 -0.88
N TYR A 174 2.78 14.34 0.25
CA TYR A 174 2.56 15.35 1.27
C TYR A 174 3.66 15.26 2.34
N PRO A 175 4.56 16.26 2.46
CA PRO A 175 5.77 16.15 3.29
C PRO A 175 5.58 16.65 4.73
N ARG A 176 4.38 16.63 5.25
CA ARG A 176 4.05 17.08 6.61
C ARG A 176 3.57 15.90 7.46
N VAL A 177 3.66 16.07 8.76
CA VAL A 177 3.13 15.09 9.73
C VAL A 177 1.60 15.08 9.64
N LEU A 178 1.03 13.86 9.61
CA LEU A 178 -0.41 13.64 9.68
C LEU A 178 -0.84 13.46 11.13
N ASP A 179 -1.91 14.13 11.53
CA ASP A 179 -2.55 13.94 12.84
C ASP A 179 -3.56 12.78 12.74
N PHE A 180 -3.07 11.57 12.99
CA PHE A 180 -3.91 10.37 12.96
C PHE A 180 -4.94 10.33 14.11
N VAL A 181 -4.65 10.99 15.23
CA VAL A 181 -5.59 11.10 16.35
C VAL A 181 -6.79 11.92 15.89
N ARG A 182 -6.54 13.06 15.26
CA ARG A 182 -7.61 13.90 14.74
C ARG A 182 -8.42 13.20 13.64
N PHE A 183 -7.79 12.47 12.74
CA PHE A 183 -8.51 11.64 11.77
C PHE A 183 -9.40 10.58 12.45
N LYS A 184 -8.92 9.95 13.52
CA LYS A 184 -9.72 8.97 14.27
C LYS A 184 -10.92 9.61 14.95
N GLU A 185 -10.76 10.77 15.59
CA GLU A 185 -11.86 11.52 16.20
C GLU A 185 -12.93 11.88 15.16
N ILE A 186 -12.50 12.34 13.98
CA ILE A 186 -13.43 12.67 12.88
C ILE A 186 -14.19 11.42 12.42
N ALA A 187 -13.48 10.31 12.19
CA ALA A 187 -14.10 9.05 11.79
C ALA A 187 -15.13 8.57 12.82
N ASP A 188 -14.77 8.59 14.09
CA ASP A 188 -15.67 8.18 15.17
C ASP A 188 -16.91 9.08 15.27
N SER A 189 -16.76 10.37 14.99
CA SER A 189 -17.87 11.32 15.05
C SER A 189 -19.01 11.04 14.05
N VAL A 190 -18.73 10.26 13.01
CA VAL A 190 -19.67 9.91 11.93
C VAL A 190 -19.88 8.40 11.76
N ASP A 191 -19.37 7.59 12.71
CA ASP A 191 -19.40 6.12 12.67
C ASP A 191 -18.70 5.53 11.43
N ALA A 192 -17.61 6.16 10.99
CA ALA A 192 -16.79 5.70 9.89
C ALA A 192 -15.58 4.89 10.40
N LEU A 193 -15.10 3.99 9.56
CA LEU A 193 -13.81 3.35 9.76
C LEU A 193 -12.68 4.32 9.38
N LEU A 194 -11.53 4.20 10.04
CA LEU A 194 -10.30 4.85 9.64
C LEU A 194 -9.34 3.82 9.04
N MET A 195 -8.88 4.07 7.83
CA MET A 195 -7.78 3.35 7.20
C MET A 195 -6.58 4.29 7.07
N VAL A 196 -5.42 3.84 7.52
CA VAL A 196 -4.17 4.58 7.33
C VAL A 196 -3.33 3.88 6.26
N ASP A 197 -3.17 4.53 5.11
CA ASP A 197 -2.19 4.13 4.10
C ASP A 197 -0.82 4.70 4.49
N MET A 198 -0.02 3.86 5.14
CA MET A 198 1.30 4.25 5.62
C MET A 198 2.45 3.78 4.71
N ALA A 199 2.16 3.42 3.47
CA ALA A 199 3.15 2.83 2.55
C ALA A 199 4.44 3.66 2.46
N HIS A 200 4.35 5.00 2.44
CA HIS A 200 5.52 5.88 2.32
C HIS A 200 6.28 6.10 3.62
N ILE A 201 5.67 5.88 4.77
CA ILE A 201 6.29 6.12 6.08
C ILE A 201 6.59 4.83 6.87
N ALA A 202 6.09 3.68 6.41
CA ALA A 202 6.16 2.40 7.14
C ALA A 202 7.59 1.97 7.52
N GLY A 203 8.59 2.36 6.73
CA GLY A 203 9.99 2.08 7.04
C GLY A 203 10.65 3.07 8.04
N LEU A 204 9.91 4.08 8.50
CA LEU A 204 10.41 5.17 9.35
C LEU A 204 9.71 5.26 10.72
N ILE A 205 8.70 4.44 10.94
CA ILE A 205 7.87 4.42 12.15
C ILE A 205 8.03 3.10 12.90
#